data_816da5f8ca4f56740bbffdd18f20b36a
#
_entry.id   816da5f8ca4f56740bbffdd18f20b36a
#
_cell.length_a   1.000
_cell.length_b   1.000
_cell.length_c   1.000
_cell.angle_alpha   90.00
_cell.angle_beta   90.00
_cell.angle_gamma   90.00
#
_symmetry.space_group_name_H-M   'P 1'
#
loop_
_entity.id
_entity.type
_entity.pdbx_description
1 polymer ?
#
loop_
_entity_poly.entity_id
_entity_poly.type
_entity_poly.pdbx_seq_one_letter_code
_entity_poly.pdbx_strand_id
1 'polypeptide(L)'
;EIYREGVNLKSDQNGIGFAPVIGIDYKIGNFNFAAKYDFRVKMSMKNNSTVKEAMAIEAVNQFQDGTSVREDSPALLALGAQWSIVPSVRVSAGYHHFYDKQSKKYNDKQDLLKGGTDEYLAGLELDVTKKLTLSGGMQITRYGNTDEFMSDMSFTTDSWSYGFGAKYQVNDKVAINAAYFKTCYDKYTAEKPEITNEFTRSNRVAALGVELTF
;
A
#
# COMPACT_ATOMS: atom_id res chain seq x y z
N GLU A 1 33.03 -11.80 23.62
CA GLU A 1 31.82 -12.60 23.59
C GLU A 1 30.62 -11.63 23.45
N ILE A 2 30.00 -11.61 22.25
CA ILE A 2 28.77 -10.84 22.04
C ILE A 2 27.64 -11.77 22.47
N TYR A 3 27.16 -11.64 23.68
CA TYR A 3 25.90 -12.26 24.10
C TYR A 3 24.76 -11.57 23.36
N ARG A 4 24.21 -12.22 22.34
CA ARG A 4 22.91 -11.86 21.77
C ARG A 4 21.83 -12.47 22.66
N GLU A 5 21.42 -11.77 23.70
CA GLU A 5 20.18 -12.11 24.36
C GLU A 5 19.03 -11.88 23.35
N GLY A 6 18.32 -12.96 23.03
CA GLY A 6 17.12 -12.88 22.21
C GLY A 6 16.06 -12.09 22.94
N VAL A 7 15.45 -11.11 22.31
CA VAL A 7 14.32 -10.34 22.85
C VAL A 7 13.02 -10.99 22.42
N ASN A 8 12.19 -11.38 23.39
CA ASN A 8 10.82 -11.82 23.11
C ASN A 8 9.90 -10.60 23.10
N LEU A 9 9.62 -10.09 21.91
CA LEU A 9 8.73 -8.95 21.70
C LEU A 9 7.32 -9.42 21.33
N LYS A 10 6.34 -9.08 22.18
CA LYS A 10 4.93 -9.12 21.87
C LYS A 10 4.35 -7.74 22.14
N SER A 11 3.74 -7.12 21.14
CA SER A 11 3.21 -5.76 21.23
C SER A 11 1.91 -5.62 20.44
N ASP A 12 0.92 -5.00 21.10
CA ASP A 12 -0.29 -4.48 20.49
C ASP A 12 -0.22 -2.96 20.49
N GLN A 13 -0.55 -2.34 19.38
CA GLN A 13 -0.55 -0.89 19.23
C GLN A 13 -1.95 -0.40 18.87
N ASN A 14 -2.42 0.63 19.59
CA ASN A 14 -3.72 1.23 19.35
C ASN A 14 -3.59 2.75 19.14
N GLY A 15 -4.25 3.27 18.12
CA GLY A 15 -4.28 4.69 17.81
C GLY A 15 -5.51 5.10 17.03
N ILE A 16 -5.82 6.39 17.08
CA ILE A 16 -6.91 7.00 16.30
C ILE A 16 -6.34 8.12 15.47
N GLY A 17 -6.76 8.19 14.21
CA GLY A 17 -6.40 9.25 13.28
C GLY A 17 -7.62 9.75 12.51
N PHE A 18 -7.59 11.01 12.08
CA PHE A 18 -8.59 11.61 11.21
C PHE A 18 -8.01 11.77 9.81
N ALA A 19 -8.68 11.20 8.82
CA ALA A 19 -8.24 11.15 7.43
C ALA A 19 -9.21 11.94 6.52
N PRO A 20 -9.04 13.26 6.34
CA PRO A 20 -9.81 14.02 5.36
C PRO A 20 -9.46 13.53 3.95
N VAL A 21 -10.47 13.51 3.07
CA VAL A 21 -10.31 13.16 1.66
C VAL A 21 -11.05 14.19 0.82
N ILE A 22 -10.44 14.65 -0.25
CA ILE A 22 -11.07 15.47 -1.28
C ILE A 22 -10.88 14.79 -2.63
N GLY A 23 -11.93 14.77 -3.45
CA GLY A 23 -11.86 14.18 -4.77
C GLY A 23 -12.77 14.86 -5.75
N ILE A 24 -12.43 14.74 -7.03
CA ILE A 24 -13.22 15.19 -8.16
C ILE A 24 -13.24 14.10 -9.22
N ASP A 25 -14.38 13.92 -9.84
CA ASP A 25 -14.58 13.05 -10.99
C ASP A 25 -15.25 13.87 -12.08
N TYR A 26 -14.71 13.80 -13.30
CA TYR A 26 -15.19 14.60 -14.44
C TYR A 26 -15.30 13.74 -15.69
N LYS A 27 -16.51 13.58 -16.19
CA LYS A 27 -16.81 12.82 -17.40
C LYS A 27 -17.09 13.76 -18.57
N ILE A 28 -16.39 13.54 -19.68
CA ILE A 28 -16.59 14.26 -20.95
C ILE A 28 -16.54 13.29 -22.13
N GLY A 29 -17.67 13.15 -22.81
CA GLY A 29 -17.80 12.17 -23.92
C GLY A 29 -17.46 10.76 -23.46
N ASN A 30 -16.47 10.15 -24.08
CA ASN A 30 -15.99 8.80 -23.79
C ASN A 30 -14.84 8.76 -22.74
N PHE A 31 -14.47 9.91 -22.19
CA PHE A 31 -13.41 10.01 -21.19
C PHE A 31 -13.97 10.28 -19.81
N ASN A 32 -13.35 9.69 -18.81
CA ASN A 32 -13.54 10.00 -17.41
C ASN A 32 -12.20 10.32 -16.76
N PHE A 33 -12.10 11.43 -16.04
CA PHE A 33 -10.92 11.85 -15.30
C PHE A 33 -11.23 11.94 -13.84
N ALA A 34 -10.35 11.45 -13.00
CA ALA A 34 -10.50 11.53 -11.55
C ALA A 34 -9.21 12.01 -10.90
N ALA A 35 -9.38 12.80 -9.85
CA ALA A 35 -8.29 13.18 -8.96
C ALA A 35 -8.77 13.07 -7.51
N LYS A 36 -7.93 12.51 -6.65
CA LYS A 36 -8.20 12.37 -5.21
C LYS A 36 -6.96 12.77 -4.43
N TYR A 37 -7.16 13.45 -3.31
CA TYR A 37 -6.11 13.74 -2.34
C TYR A 37 -6.56 13.30 -0.96
N ASP A 38 -5.86 12.32 -0.40
CA ASP A 38 -6.01 11.89 0.97
C ASP A 38 -5.00 12.67 1.82
N PHE A 39 -5.45 13.41 2.81
CA PHE A 39 -4.56 14.18 3.66
C PHE A 39 -3.79 13.26 4.61
N ARG A 40 -2.57 13.67 4.96
CA ARG A 40 -1.77 12.96 5.96
C ARG A 40 -2.54 12.78 7.26
N VAL A 41 -2.58 11.55 7.76
CA VAL A 41 -3.19 11.23 9.04
C VAL A 41 -2.13 11.26 10.13
N LYS A 42 -2.28 12.18 11.07
CA LYS A 42 -1.43 12.22 12.25
C LYS A 42 -1.92 11.14 13.23
N MET A 43 -1.06 10.17 13.53
CA MET A 43 -1.38 9.09 14.48
C MET A 43 -0.34 9.02 15.59
N SER A 44 -0.86 8.82 16.81
CA SER A 44 -0.06 8.47 17.98
C SER A 44 -0.50 7.08 18.43
N MET A 45 0.39 6.10 18.28
CA MET A 45 0.12 4.70 18.59
C MET A 45 0.57 4.42 20.01
N LYS A 46 -0.37 4.04 20.90
CA LYS A 46 -0.06 3.64 22.26
C LYS A 46 0.30 2.16 22.29
N ASN A 47 1.43 1.86 22.93
CA ASN A 47 1.95 0.51 23.09
C ASN A 47 1.33 -0.22 24.27
N ASN A 48 0.98 -1.49 24.07
CA ASN A 48 0.75 -2.49 25.10
C ASN A 48 1.67 -3.68 24.80
N SER A 49 2.76 -3.82 25.56
CA SER A 49 3.89 -4.64 25.14
C SER A 49 4.51 -5.42 26.32
N THR A 50 5.28 -6.46 25.96
CA THR A 50 6.15 -7.19 26.88
C THR A 50 7.43 -6.44 27.24
N VAL A 51 7.80 -5.39 26.52
CA VAL A 51 8.99 -4.55 26.76
C VAL A 51 8.64 -3.50 27.82
N LYS A 52 8.91 -3.78 29.08
CA LYS A 52 8.56 -2.89 30.21
C LYS A 52 9.54 -1.74 30.41
N GLU A 53 10.81 -1.94 30.07
CA GLU A 53 11.89 -0.97 30.24
C GLU A 53 12.65 -0.79 28.95
N ALA A 54 13.36 0.35 28.81
CA ALA A 54 14.20 0.60 27.66
C ALA A 54 15.35 -0.42 27.60
N MET A 55 15.60 -0.94 26.40
CA MET A 55 16.62 -1.95 26.14
C MET A 55 17.79 -1.35 25.36
N ALA A 56 18.95 -2.04 25.40
CA ALA A 56 20.12 -1.66 24.60
C ALA A 56 19.86 -1.75 23.08
N ILE A 57 18.83 -2.50 22.67
CA ILE A 57 18.42 -2.61 21.26
C ILE A 57 17.40 -1.50 20.95
N GLU A 58 17.87 -0.40 20.36
CA GLU A 58 17.06 0.79 20.08
C GLU A 58 15.81 0.48 19.23
N ALA A 59 15.91 -0.42 18.26
CA ALA A 59 14.78 -0.83 17.43
C ALA A 59 13.59 -1.42 18.22
N VAL A 60 13.85 -1.97 19.41
CA VAL A 60 12.82 -2.54 20.29
C VAL A 60 12.17 -1.45 21.15
N ASN A 61 12.86 -0.37 21.46
CA ASN A 61 12.39 0.70 22.33
C ASN A 61 11.16 1.43 21.79
N GLN A 62 10.93 1.44 20.49
CA GLN A 62 9.71 1.97 19.89
C GLN A 62 8.44 1.23 20.37
N PHE A 63 8.59 0.02 20.92
CA PHE A 63 7.49 -0.82 21.45
C PHE A 63 7.43 -0.82 22.98
N GLN A 64 8.17 0.04 23.67
CA GLN A 64 8.15 0.09 25.13
C GLN A 64 6.72 0.27 25.66
N ASP A 65 6.34 -0.55 26.63
CA ASP A 65 5.00 -0.59 27.20
C ASP A 65 4.54 0.76 27.76
N GLY A 66 3.27 1.10 27.52
CA GLY A 66 2.67 2.34 28.01
C GLY A 66 3.13 3.60 27.29
N THR A 67 4.17 3.56 26.46
CA THR A 67 4.63 4.72 25.67
C THR A 67 3.75 4.92 24.43
N SER A 68 3.84 6.12 23.85
CA SER A 68 3.18 6.43 22.57
C SER A 68 4.20 6.84 21.54
N VAL A 69 4.09 6.25 20.35
CA VAL A 69 4.97 6.54 19.21
C VAL A 69 4.21 7.14 18.05
N ARG A 70 4.87 8.03 17.31
CA ARG A 70 4.32 8.58 16.07
C ARG A 70 4.43 7.56 14.94
N GLU A 71 3.29 7.31 14.28
CA GLU A 71 3.20 6.46 13.11
C GLU A 71 2.14 7.05 12.16
N ASP A 72 2.47 8.17 11.53
CA ASP A 72 1.56 8.86 10.62
C ASP A 72 1.32 8.03 9.35
N SER A 73 0.11 8.09 8.81
CA SER A 73 -0.16 7.63 7.44
C SER A 73 0.17 8.74 6.44
N PRO A 74 0.85 8.44 5.33
CA PRO A 74 1.22 9.46 4.34
C PRO A 74 0.00 10.07 3.66
N ALA A 75 0.15 11.31 3.19
CA ALA A 75 -0.78 11.85 2.22
C ALA A 75 -0.65 11.09 0.90
N LEU A 76 -1.75 11.00 0.15
CA LEU A 76 -1.81 10.34 -1.16
C LEU A 76 -2.44 11.28 -2.18
N LEU A 77 -1.72 11.54 -3.27
CA LEU A 77 -2.30 12.07 -4.51
C LEU A 77 -2.58 10.90 -5.45
N ALA A 78 -3.84 10.74 -5.86
CA ALA A 78 -4.24 9.76 -6.85
C ALA A 78 -4.86 10.47 -8.06
N LEU A 79 -4.36 10.16 -9.25
CA LEU A 79 -4.86 10.65 -10.54
C LEU A 79 -5.28 9.47 -11.39
N GLY A 80 -6.38 9.60 -12.12
CA GLY A 80 -6.89 8.55 -12.98
C GLY A 80 -7.52 9.10 -14.26
N ALA A 81 -7.39 8.33 -15.33
CA ALA A 81 -8.09 8.56 -16.58
C ALA A 81 -8.63 7.24 -17.12
N GLN A 82 -9.85 7.25 -17.63
CA GLN A 82 -10.47 6.13 -18.32
C GLN A 82 -10.99 6.59 -19.68
N TRP A 83 -10.79 5.77 -20.69
CA TRP A 83 -11.32 5.96 -22.04
C TRP A 83 -12.18 4.76 -22.46
N SER A 84 -13.46 5.02 -22.73
CA SER A 84 -14.37 4.06 -23.35
C SER A 84 -14.18 4.09 -24.85
N ILE A 85 -13.30 3.22 -25.39
CA ILE A 85 -12.96 3.14 -26.82
C ILE A 85 -14.21 2.83 -27.63
N VAL A 86 -14.97 1.85 -27.17
CA VAL A 86 -16.32 1.50 -27.57
C VAL A 86 -17.13 1.15 -26.32
N PRO A 87 -18.47 1.04 -26.37
CA PRO A 87 -19.27 0.78 -25.18
C PRO A 87 -18.86 -0.46 -24.38
N SER A 88 -18.26 -1.45 -25.03
CA SER A 88 -17.85 -2.72 -24.40
C SER A 88 -16.34 -2.79 -24.05
N VAL A 89 -15.55 -1.75 -24.37
CA VAL A 89 -14.09 -1.75 -24.13
C VAL A 89 -13.68 -0.47 -23.42
N ARG A 90 -13.11 -0.60 -22.24
CA ARG A 90 -12.59 0.51 -21.43
C ARG A 90 -11.12 0.28 -21.12
N VAL A 91 -10.29 1.29 -21.33
CA VAL A 91 -8.90 1.32 -20.88
C VAL A 91 -8.75 2.39 -19.80
N SER A 92 -7.87 2.15 -18.87
CA SER A 92 -7.59 3.08 -17.78
C SER A 92 -6.11 3.22 -17.53
N ALA A 93 -5.71 4.39 -17.06
CA ALA A 93 -4.37 4.66 -16.54
C ALA A 93 -4.51 5.42 -15.23
N GLY A 94 -3.59 5.19 -14.31
CA GLY A 94 -3.57 5.84 -13.02
C GLY A 94 -2.17 6.13 -12.54
N TYR A 95 -2.07 7.10 -11.66
CA TYR A 95 -0.85 7.47 -10.97
C TYR A 95 -1.18 7.76 -9.51
N HIS A 96 -0.39 7.17 -8.61
CA HIS A 96 -0.44 7.45 -7.19
C HIS A 96 0.92 7.96 -6.72
N HIS A 97 0.91 8.99 -5.88
CA HIS A 97 2.09 9.46 -5.17
C HIS A 97 1.81 9.54 -3.68
N PHE A 98 2.55 8.74 -2.91
CA PHE A 98 2.52 8.78 -1.46
C PHE A 98 3.63 9.70 -0.95
N TYR A 99 3.27 10.62 -0.08
CA TYR A 99 4.20 11.59 0.53
C TYR A 99 4.87 10.99 1.78
N ASP A 100 5.52 9.83 1.66
CA ASP A 100 6.06 9.05 2.77
C ASP A 100 7.04 9.86 3.62
N LYS A 101 7.90 10.66 2.99
CA LYS A 101 8.89 11.52 3.67
C LYS A 101 8.25 12.58 4.59
N GLN A 102 6.97 12.89 4.40
CA GLN A 102 6.23 13.84 5.25
C GLN A 102 5.50 13.14 6.40
N SER A 103 5.48 11.81 6.44
CA SER A 103 4.80 11.01 7.47
C SER A 103 5.71 10.75 8.64
N LYS A 104 5.44 11.40 9.76
CA LYS A 104 6.26 11.26 10.97
C LYS A 104 6.20 9.83 11.49
N LYS A 105 7.38 9.25 11.69
CA LYS A 105 7.62 7.93 12.27
C LYS A 105 8.47 8.03 13.52
N TYR A 106 8.56 6.94 14.27
CA TYR A 106 9.45 6.83 15.42
C TYR A 106 10.88 7.24 15.05
N ASN A 107 11.52 8.07 15.90
CA ASN A 107 12.87 8.63 15.70
C ASN A 107 13.07 9.29 14.32
N ASP A 108 12.04 9.94 13.80
CA ASP A 108 12.06 10.60 12.49
C ASP A 108 12.61 9.71 11.36
N LYS A 109 12.36 8.41 11.43
CA LYS A 109 12.82 7.40 10.45
C LYS A 109 12.46 7.76 9.00
N GLN A 110 11.36 8.52 8.77
CA GLN A 110 10.97 8.99 7.44
C GLN A 110 12.02 9.91 6.79
N ASP A 111 12.89 10.57 7.58
CA ASP A 111 13.93 11.46 7.05
C ASP A 111 15.05 10.69 6.35
N LEU A 112 15.16 9.38 6.63
CA LEU A 112 16.08 8.46 5.95
C LEU A 112 15.62 8.12 4.53
N LEU A 113 14.35 8.39 4.16
CA LEU A 113 13.87 8.18 2.80
C LEU A 113 14.42 9.25 1.85
N LYS A 114 14.77 8.87 0.62
CA LYS A 114 15.14 9.82 -0.45
C LYS A 114 13.92 10.47 -1.13
N GLY A 115 12.75 9.82 -1.05
CA GLY A 115 11.51 10.30 -1.68
C GLY A 115 10.27 9.61 -1.14
N GLY A 116 9.14 9.86 -1.78
CA GLY A 116 7.89 9.14 -1.57
C GLY A 116 7.81 7.85 -2.39
N THR A 117 6.62 7.25 -2.40
CA THR A 117 6.30 6.08 -3.22
C THR A 117 5.49 6.51 -4.44
N ASP A 118 5.88 6.05 -5.60
CA ASP A 118 5.19 6.27 -6.87
C ASP A 118 4.61 4.96 -7.39
N GLU A 119 3.32 4.99 -7.80
CA GLU A 119 2.65 3.87 -8.43
C GLU A 119 2.07 4.28 -9.77
N TYR A 120 2.34 3.47 -10.79
CA TYR A 120 1.82 3.62 -12.15
C TYR A 120 0.90 2.44 -12.44
N LEU A 121 -0.32 2.73 -12.87
CA LEU A 121 -1.37 1.74 -13.07
C LEU A 121 -1.89 1.79 -14.49
N ALA A 122 -2.21 0.63 -15.05
CA ALA A 122 -2.90 0.49 -16.32
C ALA A 122 -3.91 -0.65 -16.24
N GLY A 123 -5.06 -0.48 -16.88
CA GLY A 123 -6.13 -1.47 -16.88
C GLY A 123 -6.92 -1.52 -18.18
N LEU A 124 -7.47 -2.70 -18.44
CA LEU A 124 -8.39 -2.99 -19.53
C LEU A 124 -9.62 -3.68 -18.96
N GLU A 125 -10.79 -3.30 -19.43
CA GLU A 125 -12.06 -3.93 -19.09
C GLU A 125 -12.86 -4.19 -20.35
N LEU A 126 -13.42 -5.40 -20.46
CA LEU A 126 -14.15 -5.91 -21.62
C LEU A 126 -15.51 -6.45 -21.18
N ASP A 127 -16.60 -5.88 -21.69
CA ASP A 127 -17.93 -6.48 -21.61
C ASP A 127 -18.07 -7.53 -22.72
N VAL A 128 -17.72 -8.79 -22.37
CA VAL A 128 -17.75 -9.93 -23.31
C VAL A 128 -19.18 -10.26 -23.71
N THR A 129 -20.09 -10.13 -22.77
CA THR A 129 -21.54 -10.26 -22.95
C THR A 129 -22.26 -9.22 -22.09
N LYS A 130 -23.60 -9.12 -22.22
CA LYS A 130 -24.42 -8.29 -21.31
C LYS A 130 -24.31 -8.70 -19.84
N LYS A 131 -23.81 -9.90 -19.55
CA LYS A 131 -23.71 -10.46 -18.19
C LYS A 131 -22.28 -10.69 -17.72
N LEU A 132 -21.30 -10.73 -18.63
CA LEU A 132 -19.91 -11.05 -18.29
C LEU A 132 -18.99 -9.90 -18.67
N THR A 133 -18.35 -9.32 -17.68
CA THR A 133 -17.25 -8.38 -17.82
C THR A 133 -15.95 -9.06 -17.36
N LEU A 134 -14.91 -8.98 -18.18
CA LEU A 134 -13.55 -9.39 -17.83
C LEU A 134 -12.69 -8.15 -17.66
N SER A 135 -11.75 -8.21 -16.73
CA SER A 135 -10.77 -7.14 -16.51
C SER A 135 -9.37 -7.70 -16.35
N GLY A 136 -8.39 -6.88 -16.70
CA GLY A 136 -6.98 -7.16 -16.46
C GLY A 136 -6.24 -5.86 -16.23
N GLY A 137 -5.18 -5.89 -15.43
CA GLY A 137 -4.41 -4.70 -15.13
C GLY A 137 -3.02 -5.00 -14.64
N MET A 138 -2.20 -3.96 -14.63
CA MET A 138 -0.85 -3.98 -14.11
C MET A 138 -0.56 -2.73 -13.30
N GLN A 139 0.37 -2.87 -12.36
CA GLN A 139 0.87 -1.79 -11.52
C GLN A 139 2.38 -1.92 -11.39
N ILE A 140 3.07 -0.79 -11.41
CA ILE A 140 4.49 -0.68 -11.09
C ILE A 140 4.60 0.23 -9.89
N THR A 141 5.30 -0.22 -8.83
CA THR A 141 5.52 0.54 -7.60
C THR A 141 7.02 0.81 -7.44
N ARG A 142 7.37 2.05 -7.16
CA ARG A 142 8.74 2.53 -6.90
C ARG A 142 8.78 3.23 -5.56
N TYR A 143 9.70 2.78 -4.69
CA TYR A 143 9.85 3.31 -3.34
C TYR A 143 11.07 4.23 -3.23
N GLY A 144 10.94 5.29 -2.47
CA GLY A 144 12.04 6.19 -2.15
C GLY A 144 12.95 5.68 -1.02
N ASN A 145 13.33 4.41 -1.03
CA ASN A 145 14.11 3.77 0.01
C ASN A 145 15.59 4.15 -0.01
N THR A 146 16.23 4.00 1.15
CA THR A 146 17.70 3.98 1.34
C THR A 146 18.09 2.76 2.17
N ASP A 147 19.38 2.41 2.18
CA ASP A 147 19.87 1.28 2.96
C ASP A 147 19.70 1.50 4.47
N GLU A 148 19.79 2.75 4.93
CA GLU A 148 19.59 3.13 6.32
C GLU A 148 18.14 2.98 6.76
N PHE A 149 17.17 3.24 5.85
CA PHE A 149 15.75 3.07 6.13
C PHE A 149 15.35 1.59 6.30
N MET A 150 15.99 0.71 5.53
CA MET A 150 15.67 -0.72 5.50
C MET A 150 16.08 -1.44 6.77
N SER A 151 15.18 -2.24 7.34
CA SER A 151 15.44 -3.07 8.51
C SER A 151 14.62 -4.35 8.46
N ASP A 152 15.01 -5.36 9.24
CA ASP A 152 14.30 -6.64 9.34
C ASP A 152 12.85 -6.49 9.83
N MET A 153 12.55 -5.42 10.56
CA MET A 153 11.21 -5.12 11.08
C MET A 153 10.37 -4.27 10.14
N SER A 154 10.99 -3.60 9.17
CA SER A 154 10.30 -2.71 8.24
C SER A 154 11.11 -2.56 6.96
N PHE A 155 10.63 -3.16 5.88
CA PHE A 155 11.22 -3.03 4.56
C PHE A 155 10.15 -2.97 3.47
N THR A 156 10.49 -2.28 2.38
CA THR A 156 9.70 -2.22 1.16
C THR A 156 10.62 -2.36 -0.03
N THR A 157 10.19 -3.03 -1.07
CA THR A 157 10.99 -3.22 -2.29
C THR A 157 10.17 -2.87 -3.51
N ASP A 158 10.82 -2.32 -4.52
CA ASP A 158 10.22 -2.03 -5.80
C ASP A 158 9.51 -3.28 -6.33
N SER A 159 8.42 -3.08 -7.05
CA SER A 159 7.62 -4.19 -7.50
C SER A 159 6.84 -3.88 -8.77
N TRP A 160 6.39 -4.94 -9.41
CA TRP A 160 5.34 -4.89 -10.41
C TRP A 160 4.28 -5.94 -10.09
N SER A 161 3.05 -5.63 -10.45
CA SER A 161 1.91 -6.46 -10.16
C SER A 161 1.07 -6.66 -11.40
N TYR A 162 0.39 -7.78 -11.49
CA TYR A 162 -0.65 -8.00 -12.48
C TYR A 162 -1.86 -8.66 -11.84
N GLY A 163 -3.01 -8.40 -12.39
CA GLY A 163 -4.26 -8.97 -11.91
C GLY A 163 -5.27 -9.18 -13.02
N PHE A 164 -6.19 -10.10 -12.76
CA PHE A 164 -7.31 -10.43 -13.62
C PHE A 164 -8.57 -10.49 -12.78
N GLY A 165 -9.67 -10.05 -13.35
CA GLY A 165 -10.98 -10.06 -12.71
C GLY A 165 -12.08 -10.50 -13.68
N ALA A 166 -13.16 -11.01 -13.10
CA ALA A 166 -14.39 -11.31 -13.80
C ALA A 166 -15.58 -10.87 -12.95
N LYS A 167 -16.54 -10.18 -13.56
CA LYS A 167 -17.84 -9.87 -12.99
C LYS A 167 -18.91 -10.57 -13.78
N TYR A 168 -19.75 -11.35 -13.10
CA TYR A 168 -20.91 -12.03 -13.70
C TYR A 168 -22.21 -11.51 -13.11
N GLN A 169 -23.05 -10.87 -13.95
CA GLN A 169 -24.38 -10.41 -13.60
C GLN A 169 -25.36 -11.57 -13.59
N VAL A 170 -25.71 -12.06 -12.42
CA VAL A 170 -26.66 -13.18 -12.24
C VAL A 170 -28.07 -12.74 -12.67
N ASN A 171 -28.50 -11.57 -12.16
CA ASN A 171 -29.74 -10.90 -12.48
C ASN A 171 -29.60 -9.39 -12.23
N ASP A 172 -30.65 -8.61 -12.38
CA ASP A 172 -30.60 -7.14 -12.27
C ASP A 172 -30.18 -6.63 -10.87
N LYS A 173 -30.24 -7.49 -9.84
CA LYS A 173 -29.93 -7.13 -8.46
C LYS A 173 -28.66 -7.78 -7.91
N VAL A 174 -28.13 -8.80 -8.57
CA VAL A 174 -27.03 -9.60 -8.03
C VAL A 174 -25.93 -9.76 -9.06
N ALA A 175 -24.70 -9.40 -8.69
CA ALA A 175 -23.51 -9.75 -9.43
C ALA A 175 -22.47 -10.46 -8.54
N ILE A 176 -21.71 -11.37 -9.14
CA ILE A 176 -20.61 -12.08 -8.52
C ILE A 176 -19.32 -11.57 -9.14
N ASN A 177 -18.35 -11.24 -8.30
CA ASN A 177 -17.03 -10.78 -8.70
C ASN A 177 -15.99 -11.81 -8.24
N ALA A 178 -15.03 -12.14 -9.12
CA ALA A 178 -13.86 -12.92 -8.79
C ALA A 178 -12.61 -12.19 -9.27
N ALA A 179 -11.54 -12.21 -8.48
CA ALA A 179 -10.29 -11.56 -8.84
C ALA A 179 -9.09 -12.36 -8.37
N TYR A 180 -8.02 -12.27 -9.14
CA TYR A 180 -6.69 -12.75 -8.77
C TYR A 180 -5.67 -11.65 -9.02
N PHE A 181 -4.73 -11.51 -8.10
CA PHE A 181 -3.68 -10.51 -8.16
C PHE A 181 -2.36 -11.10 -7.65
N LYS A 182 -1.27 -10.82 -8.35
CA LYS A 182 0.09 -11.21 -7.96
C LYS A 182 1.02 -10.02 -8.01
N THR A 183 1.80 -9.84 -6.94
CA THR A 183 2.92 -8.90 -6.90
C THR A 183 4.24 -9.65 -6.97
N CYS A 184 5.10 -9.21 -7.88
CA CYS A 184 6.48 -9.63 -8.05
C CYS A 184 7.36 -8.50 -7.50
N TYR A 185 8.04 -8.77 -6.39
CA TYR A 185 8.92 -7.82 -5.74
C TYR A 185 10.34 -7.99 -6.25
N ASP A 186 11.02 -6.86 -6.47
CA ASP A 186 12.43 -6.86 -6.77
C ASP A 186 13.21 -7.21 -5.48
N LYS A 187 14.29 -7.95 -5.64
CA LYS A 187 15.24 -8.21 -4.57
C LYS A 187 15.93 -6.90 -4.21
N TYR A 188 16.02 -6.59 -2.93
CA TYR A 188 16.75 -5.43 -2.43
C TYR A 188 17.91 -5.91 -1.56
N THR A 189 19.11 -5.42 -1.84
CA THR A 189 20.30 -5.67 -1.02
C THR A 189 20.68 -4.35 -0.35
N ALA A 190 20.58 -4.30 0.97
CA ALA A 190 21.03 -3.16 1.76
C ALA A 190 22.46 -3.41 2.27
N GLU A 191 23.39 -2.53 1.89
CA GLU A 191 24.78 -2.59 2.33
C GLU A 191 24.98 -1.65 3.52
N LYS A 192 25.27 -2.24 4.68
CA LYS A 192 25.61 -1.50 5.90
C LYS A 192 27.05 -1.84 6.32
N PRO A 193 27.74 -0.96 7.10
CA PRO A 193 29.16 -1.11 7.39
C PRO A 193 29.58 -2.48 7.95
N GLU A 194 28.70 -3.14 8.70
CA GLU A 194 28.99 -4.42 9.36
C GLU A 194 28.18 -5.61 8.86
N ILE A 195 27.13 -5.35 8.03
CA ILE A 195 26.21 -6.40 7.58
C ILE A 195 25.54 -6.06 6.24
N THR A 196 25.47 -7.04 5.38
CA THR A 196 24.67 -6.97 4.15
C THR A 196 23.37 -7.75 4.34
N ASN A 197 22.25 -7.07 4.22
CA ASN A 197 20.92 -7.67 4.34
C ASN A 197 20.26 -7.81 2.96
N GLU A 198 19.70 -8.97 2.69
CA GLU A 198 18.92 -9.24 1.49
C GLU A 198 17.44 -9.35 1.83
N PHE A 199 16.61 -8.54 1.17
CA PHE A 199 15.17 -8.50 1.36
C PHE A 199 14.45 -9.07 0.14
N THR A 200 13.60 -10.06 0.38
CA THR A 200 12.75 -10.68 -0.65
C THR A 200 11.31 -10.78 -0.14
N ARG A 201 10.35 -10.65 -1.06
CA ARG A 201 8.93 -10.76 -0.75
C ARG A 201 8.15 -11.36 -1.90
N SER A 202 7.04 -12.05 -1.62
CA SER A 202 6.05 -12.43 -2.62
C SER A 202 4.64 -12.23 -2.06
N ASN A 203 3.69 -11.86 -2.93
CA ASN A 203 2.30 -11.73 -2.54
C ASN A 203 1.38 -12.26 -3.65
N ARG A 204 0.33 -12.99 -3.25
CA ARG A 204 -0.74 -13.47 -4.12
C ARG A 204 -2.06 -13.30 -3.38
N VAL A 205 -3.04 -12.76 -4.06
CA VAL A 205 -4.38 -12.54 -3.51
C VAL A 205 -5.41 -13.12 -4.46
N ALA A 206 -6.35 -13.89 -3.93
CA ALA A 206 -7.56 -14.29 -4.61
C ALA A 206 -8.75 -13.75 -3.82
N ALA A 207 -9.74 -13.18 -4.50
CA ALA A 207 -10.90 -12.59 -3.88
C ALA A 207 -12.19 -13.01 -4.59
N LEU A 208 -13.25 -13.16 -3.80
CA LEU A 208 -14.61 -13.34 -4.26
C LEU A 208 -15.49 -12.28 -3.59
N GLY A 209 -16.41 -11.71 -4.35
CA GLY A 209 -17.35 -10.70 -3.86
C GLY A 209 -18.75 -10.89 -4.44
N VAL A 210 -19.74 -10.41 -3.70
CA VAL A 210 -21.13 -10.32 -4.15
C VAL A 210 -21.55 -8.86 -4.07
N GLU A 211 -22.10 -8.35 -5.16
CA GLU A 211 -22.65 -7.00 -5.28
C GLU A 211 -24.18 -7.11 -5.31
N LEU A 212 -24.85 -6.34 -4.44
CA LEU A 212 -26.31 -6.29 -4.35
C LEU A 212 -26.77 -4.88 -4.69
N THR A 213 -27.73 -4.77 -5.61
CA THR A 213 -28.40 -3.52 -6.00
C THR A 213 -29.87 -3.56 -5.48
N PHE A 214 -30.26 -2.56 -4.71
CA PHE A 214 -31.59 -2.46 -4.10
C PHE A 214 -32.53 -1.55 -4.88
#